data_bc2bd13f27eb176a914e769ead46e55e
#
_entry.id   bc2bd13f27eb176a914e769ead46e55e
#
_cell.length_a   1.000
_cell.length_b   1.000
_cell.length_c   1.000
_cell.angle_alpha   90.00
_cell.angle_beta   90.00
_cell.angle_gamma   90.00
#
_symmetry.space_group_name_H-M   'P 1'
#
loop_
_entity.id
_entity.type
_entity.pdbx_description
1 polymer ?
#
loop_
_entity_poly.entity_id
_entity_poly.type
_entity_poly.pdbx_seq_one_letter_code
_entity_poly.pdbx_strand_id
1 'polypeptide(L)'
;MTECELAKCCMDKGHQNCTTCSYSTSCGKLRGRDNEPERRLERRSYEQEKQKKIADKADFLGKWLWILFWLIIPSIISSIMTEENVAERFPALNLPGQVLQVIVLVLYGSILLKISCEDERYKTSGICCFISAGVRVLLFVVSPGQTTPPWTLVFTIPAMIVSLVGEYNEYSAHAEVVGDVAPVLSDKWTGLWKWYIGMTLGLLGSILLMLIIPILGLLVALVTAIGTIVVSILKLVYLYRTAKVFREYRVPA
;
A
#
# COMPACT_ATOMS: atom_id res chain seq x y z
N MET A 1 11.91 -38.80 -36.96
CA MET A 1 12.28 -37.64 -37.81
C MET A 1 11.95 -36.39 -37.07
N THR A 2 12.90 -35.50 -36.91
CA THR A 2 12.71 -34.19 -36.26
C THR A 2 11.95 -33.25 -37.22
N GLU A 3 11.27 -32.23 -36.70
CA GLU A 3 10.54 -31.20 -37.49
C GLU A 3 11.42 -30.55 -38.56
N CYS A 4 12.73 -30.42 -38.26
CA CYS A 4 13.72 -29.86 -39.18
C CYS A 4 14.05 -30.76 -40.37
N GLU A 5 13.99 -32.11 -40.20
CA GLU A 5 14.24 -33.09 -41.25
C GLU A 5 13.07 -33.22 -42.22
N LEU A 6 11.83 -33.12 -41.73
CA LEU A 6 10.61 -33.08 -42.54
C LEU A 6 10.54 -31.82 -43.41
N ALA A 7 10.88 -30.66 -42.87
CA ALA A 7 10.91 -29.39 -43.61
C ALA A 7 11.98 -29.41 -44.71
N LYS A 8 13.15 -30.00 -44.44
CA LYS A 8 14.24 -30.17 -45.40
C LYS A 8 13.86 -31.14 -46.53
N CYS A 9 13.18 -32.25 -46.18
CA CYS A 9 12.68 -33.22 -47.15
C CYS A 9 11.64 -32.63 -48.14
N CYS A 10 10.78 -31.70 -47.67
CA CYS A 10 9.83 -31.00 -48.53
C CYS A 10 10.52 -30.02 -49.48
N MET A 11 11.57 -29.34 -49.06
CA MET A 11 12.35 -28.40 -49.90
C MET A 11 13.19 -29.15 -50.94
N ASP A 12 13.85 -30.24 -50.58
CA ASP A 12 14.66 -31.05 -51.46
C ASP A 12 13.84 -31.73 -52.58
N LYS A 13 12.53 -31.94 -52.40
CA LYS A 13 11.59 -32.47 -53.40
C LYS A 13 10.87 -31.40 -54.23
N GLY A 14 11.28 -30.13 -54.16
CA GLY A 14 10.74 -29.03 -54.97
C GLY A 14 9.31 -28.60 -54.64
N HIS A 15 8.75 -29.00 -53.49
CA HIS A 15 7.43 -28.56 -53.05
C HIS A 15 7.46 -27.15 -52.51
N GLN A 16 6.92 -26.18 -53.23
CA GLN A 16 6.89 -24.77 -52.84
C GLN A 16 5.88 -24.49 -51.70
N ASN A 17 4.89 -25.37 -51.48
CA ASN A 17 3.89 -25.23 -50.43
C ASN A 17 3.73 -26.52 -49.63
N CYS A 18 3.70 -26.44 -48.31
CA CYS A 18 3.47 -27.57 -47.40
C CYS A 18 2.10 -28.27 -47.60
N THR A 19 1.13 -27.61 -48.19
CA THR A 19 -0.22 -28.16 -48.50
C THR A 19 -0.21 -29.19 -49.62
N THR A 20 0.78 -29.16 -50.50
CA THR A 20 0.94 -30.11 -51.63
C THR A 20 1.86 -31.28 -51.29
N CYS A 21 2.44 -31.30 -50.10
CA CYS A 21 3.34 -32.36 -49.68
C CYS A 21 2.55 -33.57 -49.14
N SER A 22 2.92 -34.79 -49.57
CA SER A 22 2.33 -36.06 -49.10
C SER A 22 2.49 -36.28 -47.58
N TYR A 23 3.36 -35.51 -46.92
CA TYR A 23 3.58 -35.52 -45.48
C TYR A 23 2.95 -34.32 -44.76
N SER A 24 2.01 -33.61 -45.40
CA SER A 24 1.38 -32.40 -44.87
C SER A 24 0.73 -32.61 -43.48
N THR A 25 0.10 -33.76 -43.26
CA THR A 25 -0.54 -34.13 -41.99
C THR A 25 0.44 -34.36 -40.84
N SER A 26 1.70 -34.66 -41.14
CA SER A 26 2.76 -34.92 -40.17
C SER A 26 3.76 -33.75 -40.04
N CYS A 27 3.57 -32.71 -40.86
CA CYS A 27 4.50 -31.59 -40.88
C CYS A 27 4.24 -30.62 -39.70
N GLY A 28 5.22 -30.48 -38.79
CA GLY A 28 5.12 -29.61 -37.64
C GLY A 28 4.84 -28.13 -37.97
N LYS A 29 5.21 -27.68 -39.18
CA LYS A 29 4.96 -26.33 -39.69
C LYS A 29 3.48 -26.10 -40.00
N LEU A 30 2.75 -27.10 -40.49
CA LEU A 30 1.30 -27.03 -40.69
C LEU A 30 0.55 -27.20 -39.37
N ARG A 31 0.99 -28.16 -38.54
CA ARG A 31 0.41 -28.38 -37.21
C ARG A 31 0.53 -27.16 -36.31
N GLY A 32 1.64 -26.40 -36.42
CA GLY A 32 1.82 -25.14 -35.71
C GLY A 32 0.93 -24.00 -36.25
N ARG A 33 0.55 -24.05 -37.55
CA ARG A 33 -0.33 -23.05 -38.19
C ARG A 33 -1.80 -23.33 -37.90
N ASP A 34 -2.21 -24.60 -37.89
CA ASP A 34 -3.60 -24.96 -37.62
C ASP A 34 -4.03 -24.65 -36.17
N ASN A 35 -3.10 -24.72 -35.22
CA ASN A 35 -3.35 -24.38 -33.81
C ASN A 35 -3.15 -22.90 -33.51
N GLU A 36 -2.73 -22.07 -34.47
CA GLU A 36 -2.51 -20.65 -34.25
C GLU A 36 -3.79 -19.86 -33.90
N PRO A 37 -4.93 -20.09 -34.59
CA PRO A 37 -6.20 -19.46 -34.23
C PRO A 37 -6.69 -19.89 -32.83
N GLU A 38 -6.55 -21.18 -32.48
CA GLU A 38 -6.94 -21.71 -31.18
C GLU A 38 -6.09 -21.09 -30.05
N ARG A 39 -4.78 -21.03 -30.23
CA ARG A 39 -3.86 -20.35 -29.28
C ARG A 39 -4.15 -18.84 -29.15
N ARG A 40 -4.60 -18.18 -30.22
CA ARG A 40 -5.02 -16.78 -30.19
C ARG A 40 -6.32 -16.60 -29.41
N LEU A 41 -7.26 -17.53 -29.54
CA LEU A 41 -8.52 -17.52 -28.77
C LEU A 41 -8.24 -17.75 -27.27
N GLU A 42 -7.40 -18.73 -26.95
CA GLU A 42 -6.98 -19.01 -25.57
C GLU A 42 -6.26 -17.79 -24.93
N ARG A 43 -5.36 -17.13 -25.66
CA ARG A 43 -4.72 -15.90 -25.17
C ARG A 43 -5.72 -14.79 -24.93
N ARG A 44 -6.67 -14.57 -25.83
CA ARG A 44 -7.72 -13.55 -25.68
C ARG A 44 -8.61 -13.86 -24.48
N SER A 45 -9.03 -15.10 -24.30
CA SER A 45 -9.83 -15.50 -23.13
C SER A 45 -9.08 -15.30 -21.82
N TYR A 46 -7.81 -15.66 -21.78
CA TYR A 46 -6.93 -15.45 -20.62
C TYR A 46 -6.75 -13.95 -20.30
N GLU A 47 -6.51 -13.14 -21.33
CA GLU A 47 -6.37 -11.68 -21.16
C GLU A 47 -7.67 -11.03 -20.68
N GLN A 48 -8.81 -11.46 -21.21
CA GLN A 48 -10.13 -11.00 -20.76
C GLN A 48 -10.41 -11.39 -19.32
N GLU A 49 -10.10 -12.61 -18.92
CA GLU A 49 -10.26 -13.07 -17.55
C GLU A 49 -9.34 -12.28 -16.59
N LYS A 50 -8.09 -12.04 -16.99
CA LYS A 50 -7.14 -11.22 -16.21
C LYS A 50 -7.66 -9.80 -16.05
N GLN A 51 -8.14 -9.16 -17.12
CA GLN A 51 -8.70 -7.82 -17.07
C GLN A 51 -9.95 -7.73 -16.19
N LYS A 52 -10.82 -8.74 -16.24
CA LYS A 52 -11.98 -8.81 -15.38
C LYS A 52 -11.58 -8.91 -13.90
N LYS A 53 -10.62 -9.76 -13.55
CA LYS A 53 -10.09 -9.85 -12.18
C LYS A 53 -9.52 -8.52 -11.69
N ILE A 54 -8.78 -7.80 -12.53
CA ILE A 54 -8.26 -6.46 -12.20
C ILE A 54 -9.40 -5.47 -11.99
N ALA A 55 -10.46 -5.51 -12.80
CA ALA A 55 -11.60 -4.62 -12.66
C ALA A 55 -12.40 -4.90 -11.37
N ASP A 56 -12.65 -6.16 -11.04
CA ASP A 56 -13.32 -6.56 -9.80
C ASP A 56 -12.52 -6.11 -8.57
N LYS A 57 -11.19 -6.32 -8.62
CA LYS A 57 -10.25 -5.82 -7.59
C LYS A 57 -10.29 -4.29 -7.48
N ALA A 58 -10.32 -3.59 -8.62
CA ALA A 58 -10.34 -2.13 -8.66
C ALA A 58 -11.64 -1.55 -8.06
N ASP A 59 -12.81 -2.12 -8.37
CA ASP A 59 -14.08 -1.68 -7.78
C ASP A 59 -14.10 -1.89 -6.26
N PHE A 60 -13.63 -3.04 -5.80
CA PHE A 60 -13.53 -3.34 -4.37
C PHE A 60 -12.58 -2.38 -3.65
N LEU A 61 -11.32 -2.27 -4.12
CA LEU A 61 -10.31 -1.41 -3.52
C LEU A 61 -10.69 0.07 -3.60
N GLY A 62 -11.25 0.51 -4.73
CA GLY A 62 -11.67 1.89 -4.92
C GLY A 62 -12.67 2.37 -3.87
N LYS A 63 -13.62 1.53 -3.47
CA LYS A 63 -14.60 1.82 -2.43
C LYS A 63 -13.95 1.94 -1.05
N TRP A 64 -13.14 0.96 -0.66
CA TRP A 64 -12.56 0.91 0.69
C TRP A 64 -11.43 1.94 0.89
N LEU A 65 -10.58 2.16 -0.11
CA LEU A 65 -9.55 3.19 -0.06
C LEU A 65 -10.14 4.61 -0.05
N TRP A 66 -11.30 4.81 -0.68
CA TRP A 66 -12.04 6.07 -0.60
C TRP A 66 -12.56 6.33 0.82
N ILE A 67 -13.11 5.32 1.49
CA ILE A 67 -13.52 5.44 2.89
C ILE A 67 -12.32 5.69 3.78
N LEU A 68 -11.22 4.98 3.56
CA LEU A 68 -9.95 5.16 4.28
C LEU A 68 -9.43 6.60 4.16
N PHE A 69 -9.51 7.19 2.97
CA PHE A 69 -9.16 8.59 2.75
C PHE A 69 -10.01 9.55 3.60
N TRP A 70 -11.32 9.34 3.65
CA TRP A 70 -12.20 10.22 4.44
C TRP A 70 -12.03 10.05 5.95
N LEU A 71 -11.54 8.91 6.43
CA LEU A 71 -11.19 8.70 7.84
C LEU A 71 -10.05 9.59 8.34
N ILE A 72 -9.29 10.20 7.45
CA ILE A 72 -8.23 11.15 7.81
C ILE A 72 -8.82 12.42 8.44
N ILE A 73 -10.00 12.87 8.02
CA ILE A 73 -10.65 14.06 8.58
C ILE A 73 -10.91 13.90 10.08
N PRO A 74 -11.66 12.88 10.56
CA PRO A 74 -11.85 12.68 11.98
C PRO A 74 -10.54 12.38 12.73
N SER A 75 -9.52 11.82 12.07
CA SER A 75 -8.18 11.65 12.64
C SER A 75 -7.51 12.99 12.93
N ILE A 76 -7.56 13.93 12.00
CA ILE A 76 -7.01 15.29 12.20
C ILE A 76 -7.79 16.02 13.30
N ILE A 77 -9.12 15.94 13.28
CA ILE A 77 -9.97 16.58 14.32
C ILE A 77 -9.60 16.03 15.70
N SER A 78 -9.48 14.70 15.84
CA SER A 78 -9.12 14.09 17.12
C SER A 78 -7.73 14.50 17.59
N SER A 79 -6.76 14.63 16.67
CA SER A 79 -5.41 15.08 16.99
C SER A 79 -5.39 16.53 17.48
N ILE A 80 -6.18 17.42 16.87
CA ILE A 80 -6.31 18.81 17.31
C ILE A 80 -6.97 18.88 18.69
N MET A 81 -8.02 18.08 18.93
CA MET A 81 -8.72 18.06 20.23
C MET A 81 -7.84 17.58 21.38
N THR A 82 -6.86 16.71 21.09
CA THR A 82 -5.91 16.16 22.08
C THR A 82 -4.58 16.92 22.16
N GLU A 83 -4.40 17.95 21.34
CA GLU A 83 -3.24 18.83 21.38
C GLU A 83 -3.16 19.53 22.73
N GLU A 84 -1.95 19.57 23.36
CA GLU A 84 -1.75 20.05 24.70
C GLU A 84 -2.29 21.50 24.90
N ASN A 85 -1.97 22.41 24.00
CA ASN A 85 -2.46 23.80 24.06
C ASN A 85 -3.99 23.91 23.97
N VAL A 86 -4.65 23.02 23.22
CA VAL A 86 -6.12 22.98 23.08
C VAL A 86 -6.72 22.33 24.32
N ALA A 87 -6.14 21.24 24.79
CA ALA A 87 -6.60 20.52 25.97
C ALA A 87 -6.48 21.33 27.24
N GLU A 88 -5.47 22.18 27.36
CA GLU A 88 -5.34 23.13 28.49
C GLU A 88 -6.43 24.21 28.45
N ARG A 89 -6.73 24.77 27.29
CA ARG A 89 -7.77 25.81 27.14
C ARG A 89 -9.18 25.25 27.20
N PHE A 90 -9.39 24.04 26.72
CA PHE A 90 -10.69 23.38 26.63
C PHE A 90 -10.61 21.93 27.14
N PRO A 91 -10.46 21.70 28.46
CA PRO A 91 -10.28 20.37 29.04
C PRO A 91 -11.41 19.38 28.66
N ALA A 92 -12.63 19.88 28.42
CA ALA A 92 -13.78 19.09 28.04
C ALA A 92 -13.63 18.42 26.67
N LEU A 93 -12.71 18.90 25.79
CA LEU A 93 -12.47 18.32 24.48
C LEU A 93 -11.47 17.17 24.50
N ASN A 94 -10.64 17.06 25.52
CA ASN A 94 -9.60 16.07 25.59
C ASN A 94 -10.15 14.64 25.58
N LEU A 95 -11.11 14.33 26.45
CA LEU A 95 -11.72 13.00 26.53
C LEU A 95 -12.45 12.61 25.24
N PRO A 96 -13.34 13.41 24.64
CA PRO A 96 -13.93 13.11 23.33
C PRO A 96 -12.87 12.95 22.24
N GLY A 97 -11.80 13.74 22.22
CA GLY A 97 -10.70 13.63 21.27
C GLY A 97 -9.98 12.29 21.36
N GLN A 98 -9.65 11.83 22.58
CA GLN A 98 -9.02 10.53 22.79
C GLN A 98 -9.91 9.36 22.38
N VAL A 99 -11.21 9.40 22.73
CA VAL A 99 -12.19 8.39 22.32
C VAL A 99 -12.32 8.36 20.80
N LEU A 100 -12.44 9.51 20.15
CA LEU A 100 -12.51 9.62 18.70
C LEU A 100 -11.25 9.05 18.04
N GLN A 101 -10.06 9.28 18.59
CA GLN A 101 -8.79 8.76 18.07
C GLN A 101 -8.73 7.24 18.11
N VAL A 102 -9.21 6.62 19.20
CA VAL A 102 -9.31 5.15 19.31
C VAL A 102 -10.32 4.61 18.30
N ILE A 103 -11.50 5.23 18.17
CA ILE A 103 -12.53 4.83 17.21
C ILE A 103 -11.98 4.88 15.78
N VAL A 104 -11.33 5.97 15.39
CA VAL A 104 -10.73 6.14 14.06
C VAL A 104 -9.68 5.05 13.80
N LEU A 105 -8.82 4.76 14.77
CA LEU A 105 -7.78 3.75 14.63
C LEU A 105 -8.35 2.34 14.48
N VAL A 106 -9.42 2.02 15.23
CA VAL A 106 -10.15 0.74 15.10
C VAL A 106 -10.84 0.64 13.75
N LEU A 107 -11.51 1.69 13.28
CA LEU A 107 -12.14 1.70 11.96
C LEU A 107 -11.10 1.57 10.84
N TYR A 108 -9.99 2.29 10.95
CA TYR A 108 -8.88 2.22 10.01
C TYR A 108 -8.32 0.79 9.91
N GLY A 109 -7.99 0.18 11.05
CA GLY A 109 -7.52 -1.20 11.12
C GLY A 109 -8.55 -2.20 10.58
N SER A 110 -9.85 -1.99 10.85
CA SER A 110 -10.93 -2.84 10.33
C SER A 110 -11.02 -2.79 8.80
N ILE A 111 -10.84 -1.61 8.19
CA ILE A 111 -10.82 -1.45 6.74
C ILE A 111 -9.59 -2.15 6.16
N LEU A 112 -8.41 -1.98 6.77
CA LEU A 112 -7.20 -2.67 6.34
C LEU A 112 -7.37 -4.20 6.38
N LEU A 113 -7.99 -4.74 7.45
CA LEU A 113 -8.34 -6.16 7.50
C LEU A 113 -9.34 -6.57 6.43
N LYS A 114 -10.26 -5.68 6.05
CA LYS A 114 -11.24 -5.96 4.98
C LYS A 114 -10.57 -6.05 3.61
N ILE A 115 -9.59 -5.19 3.32
CA ILE A 115 -8.86 -5.20 2.05
C ILE A 115 -7.68 -6.18 2.03
N SER A 116 -7.41 -6.88 3.13
CA SER A 116 -6.30 -7.84 3.23
C SER A 116 -6.47 -9.08 2.32
N CYS A 117 -7.66 -9.30 1.75
CA CYS A 117 -7.86 -10.32 0.72
C CYS A 117 -7.09 -10.02 -0.57
N GLU A 118 -6.71 -8.77 -0.82
CA GLU A 118 -5.96 -8.36 -2.00
C GLU A 118 -4.43 -8.37 -1.80
N ASP A 119 -3.98 -8.09 -0.56
CA ASP A 119 -2.58 -8.18 -0.17
C ASP A 119 -2.49 -8.46 1.34
N GLU A 120 -1.76 -9.52 1.72
CA GLU A 120 -1.61 -9.97 3.10
C GLU A 120 -0.94 -8.94 4.03
N ARG A 121 -0.16 -8.02 3.47
CA ARG A 121 0.49 -6.93 4.22
C ARG A 121 -0.53 -6.00 4.88
N TYR A 122 -1.70 -5.80 4.29
CA TYR A 122 -2.80 -5.05 4.92
C TYR A 122 -3.28 -5.70 6.21
N LYS A 123 -3.26 -7.05 6.29
CA LYS A 123 -3.60 -7.77 7.51
C LYS A 123 -2.63 -7.43 8.63
N THR A 124 -1.34 -7.46 8.35
CA THR A 124 -0.30 -7.10 9.34
C THR A 124 -0.48 -5.65 9.80
N SER A 125 -0.66 -4.72 8.87
CA SER A 125 -0.91 -3.30 9.20
C SER A 125 -2.18 -3.11 10.03
N GLY A 126 -3.28 -3.78 9.67
CA GLY A 126 -4.53 -3.75 10.44
C GLY A 126 -4.37 -4.25 11.87
N ILE A 127 -3.65 -5.35 12.08
CA ILE A 127 -3.34 -5.88 13.42
C ILE A 127 -2.51 -4.85 14.21
N CYS A 128 -1.51 -4.23 13.59
CA CYS A 128 -0.71 -3.18 14.23
C CYS A 128 -1.57 -2.00 14.69
N CYS A 129 -2.60 -1.60 13.90
CA CYS A 129 -3.56 -0.57 14.31
C CYS A 129 -4.35 -0.98 15.56
N PHE A 130 -4.81 -2.22 15.66
CA PHE A 130 -5.52 -2.71 16.85
C PHE A 130 -4.62 -2.77 18.09
N ILE A 131 -3.38 -3.21 17.94
CA ILE A 131 -2.40 -3.19 19.05
C ILE A 131 -2.19 -1.75 19.50
N SER A 132 -2.00 -0.82 18.58
CA SER A 132 -1.82 0.61 18.89
C SER A 132 -3.05 1.21 19.58
N ALA A 133 -4.27 0.84 19.15
CA ALA A 133 -5.51 1.23 19.81
C ALA A 133 -5.58 0.68 21.25
N GLY A 134 -5.24 -0.59 21.44
CA GLY A 134 -5.19 -1.22 22.76
C GLY A 134 -4.22 -0.54 23.71
N VAL A 135 -3.00 -0.21 23.23
CA VAL A 135 -2.01 0.54 24.03
C VAL A 135 -2.52 1.92 24.41
N ARG A 136 -3.19 2.64 23.50
CA ARG A 136 -3.78 3.95 23.80
C ARG A 136 -4.86 3.86 24.88
N VAL A 137 -5.75 2.87 24.79
CA VAL A 137 -6.76 2.62 25.83
C VAL A 137 -6.12 2.29 27.17
N LEU A 138 -5.09 1.42 27.15
CA LEU A 138 -4.35 1.08 28.37
C LEU A 138 -3.73 2.31 29.01
N LEU A 139 -3.02 3.12 28.25
CA LEU A 139 -2.38 4.35 28.74
C LEU A 139 -3.41 5.35 29.28
N PHE A 140 -4.57 5.46 28.63
CA PHE A 140 -5.65 6.32 29.11
C PHE A 140 -6.22 5.85 30.46
N VAL A 141 -6.38 4.55 30.67
CA VAL A 141 -6.91 3.99 31.93
C VAL A 141 -5.90 4.10 33.07
N VAL A 142 -4.62 3.86 32.76
CA VAL A 142 -3.56 3.80 33.80
C VAL A 142 -2.99 5.19 34.13
N SER A 143 -3.04 6.15 33.19
CA SER A 143 -2.58 7.53 33.37
C SER A 143 -3.58 8.52 32.80
N PRO A 144 -4.72 8.74 33.46
CA PRO A 144 -5.78 9.63 32.95
C PRO A 144 -5.41 11.12 33.00
N GLY A 145 -4.22 11.49 33.50
CA GLY A 145 -3.72 12.87 33.58
C GLY A 145 -2.86 13.25 32.38
N GLN A 146 -2.59 14.56 32.21
CA GLN A 146 -1.75 15.10 31.12
C GLN A 146 -0.25 14.78 31.30
N THR A 147 0.19 14.42 32.50
CA THR A 147 1.60 14.09 32.79
C THR A 147 1.84 12.60 32.48
N THR A 148 2.63 12.31 31.44
CA THR A 148 3.08 10.95 31.14
C THR A 148 4.22 10.55 32.07
N PRO A 149 4.00 9.67 33.05
CA PRO A 149 5.08 9.21 33.94
C PRO A 149 6.17 8.49 33.15
N PRO A 150 7.45 8.54 33.54
CA PRO A 150 8.55 7.91 32.80
C PRO A 150 8.37 6.41 32.53
N TRP A 151 7.64 5.69 33.38
CA TRP A 151 7.37 4.25 33.21
C TRP A 151 6.47 3.95 31.98
N THR A 152 5.70 4.94 31.48
CA THR A 152 4.87 4.76 30.26
C THR A 152 5.72 4.51 29.03
N LEU A 153 7.02 4.88 29.05
CA LEU A 153 7.97 4.58 27.97
C LEU A 153 8.07 3.08 27.67
N VAL A 154 7.87 2.21 28.69
CA VAL A 154 7.87 0.75 28.51
C VAL A 154 6.77 0.31 27.53
N PHE A 155 5.66 1.02 27.45
CA PHE A 155 4.57 0.72 26.50
C PHE A 155 4.70 1.54 25.22
N THR A 156 5.18 2.77 25.32
CA THR A 156 5.27 3.70 24.18
C THR A 156 6.32 3.26 23.15
N ILE A 157 7.50 2.78 23.61
CA ILE A 157 8.56 2.34 22.70
C ILE A 157 8.14 1.11 21.88
N PRO A 158 7.62 0.00 22.48
CA PRO A 158 7.09 -1.11 21.68
C PRO A 158 5.95 -0.69 20.74
N ALA A 159 5.04 0.17 21.21
CA ALA A 159 3.95 0.68 20.36
C ALA A 159 4.47 1.45 19.15
N MET A 160 5.53 2.25 19.32
CA MET A 160 6.18 2.96 18.21
C MET A 160 6.78 1.98 17.20
N ILE A 161 7.44 0.91 17.64
CA ILE A 161 7.98 -0.13 16.76
C ILE A 161 6.84 -0.83 15.99
N VAL A 162 5.78 -1.21 16.69
CA VAL A 162 4.58 -1.81 16.07
C VAL A 162 3.98 -0.87 15.02
N SER A 163 3.89 0.41 15.33
CA SER A 163 3.40 1.45 14.40
C SER A 163 4.27 1.54 13.14
N LEU A 164 5.61 1.53 13.29
CA LEU A 164 6.53 1.54 12.14
C LEU A 164 6.39 0.29 11.26
N VAL A 165 6.20 -0.89 11.87
CA VAL A 165 5.95 -2.13 11.14
C VAL A 165 4.61 -2.06 10.40
N GLY A 166 3.58 -1.52 11.04
CA GLY A 166 2.27 -1.28 10.43
C GLY A 166 2.36 -0.35 9.22
N GLU A 167 3.01 0.79 9.38
CA GLU A 167 3.22 1.77 8.29
C GLU A 167 4.01 1.15 7.13
N TYR A 168 5.10 0.42 7.40
CA TYR A 168 5.84 -0.28 6.34
C TYR A 168 4.97 -1.20 5.51
N ASN A 169 4.19 -2.04 6.18
CA ASN A 169 3.31 -2.98 5.50
C ASN A 169 2.23 -2.26 4.70
N GLU A 170 1.67 -1.16 5.22
CA GLU A 170 0.66 -0.35 4.54
C GLU A 170 1.22 0.29 3.26
N TYR A 171 2.38 0.98 3.34
CA TYR A 171 3.00 1.61 2.17
C TYR A 171 3.36 0.56 1.10
N SER A 172 3.91 -0.58 1.53
CA SER A 172 4.28 -1.67 0.64
C SER A 172 3.07 -2.31 -0.02
N ALA A 173 1.97 -2.51 0.71
CA ALA A 173 0.72 -3.02 0.17
C ALA A 173 0.09 -2.05 -0.83
N HIS A 174 0.08 -0.74 -0.53
CA HIS A 174 -0.39 0.27 -1.50
C HIS A 174 0.44 0.27 -2.77
N ALA A 175 1.78 0.15 -2.67
CA ALA A 175 2.65 0.07 -3.83
C ALA A 175 2.33 -1.16 -4.69
N GLU A 176 2.16 -2.33 -4.07
CA GLU A 176 1.88 -3.59 -4.76
C GLU A 176 0.52 -3.57 -5.48
N VAL A 177 -0.55 -3.22 -4.76
CA VAL A 177 -1.90 -3.28 -5.36
C VAL A 177 -2.11 -2.26 -6.47
N VAL A 178 -1.37 -1.14 -6.45
CA VAL A 178 -1.43 -0.11 -7.51
C VAL A 178 -0.53 -0.45 -8.69
N GLY A 179 0.47 -1.33 -8.51
CA GLY A 179 1.47 -1.65 -9.52
C GLY A 179 0.87 -2.11 -10.85
N ASP A 180 -0.18 -2.94 -10.80
CA ASP A 180 -0.86 -3.47 -11.99
C ASP A 180 -1.63 -2.40 -12.79
N VAL A 181 -2.08 -1.31 -12.13
CA VAL A 181 -2.97 -0.29 -12.74
C VAL A 181 -2.22 1.01 -13.00
N ALA A 182 -1.32 1.41 -12.11
CA ALA A 182 -0.59 2.67 -12.19
C ALA A 182 0.85 2.53 -11.65
N PRO A 183 1.78 1.94 -12.41
CA PRO A 183 3.14 1.64 -11.95
C PRO A 183 3.90 2.88 -11.45
N VAL A 184 3.70 4.05 -12.09
CA VAL A 184 4.31 5.31 -11.64
C VAL A 184 3.85 5.70 -10.23
N LEU A 185 2.61 5.36 -9.85
CA LEU A 185 2.10 5.64 -8.50
C LEU A 185 2.63 4.63 -7.49
N SER A 186 2.86 3.38 -7.89
CA SER A 186 3.54 2.35 -7.11
C SER A 186 4.95 2.80 -6.70
N ASP A 187 5.74 3.29 -7.67
CA ASP A 187 7.09 3.81 -7.40
C ASP A 187 7.07 4.97 -6.40
N LYS A 188 6.04 5.84 -6.49
CA LYS A 188 5.88 6.94 -5.54
C LYS A 188 5.58 6.47 -4.12
N TRP A 189 4.79 5.43 -3.93
CA TRP A 189 4.53 4.83 -2.63
C TRP A 189 5.81 4.24 -2.02
N THR A 190 6.60 3.51 -2.82
CA THR A 190 7.90 2.98 -2.41
C THR A 190 8.89 4.09 -2.05
N GLY A 191 8.91 5.17 -2.83
CA GLY A 191 9.71 6.36 -2.53
C GLY A 191 9.28 7.04 -1.25
N LEU A 192 7.97 7.18 -1.03
CA LEU A 192 7.40 7.85 0.15
C LEU A 192 7.76 7.11 1.44
N TRP A 193 7.77 5.77 1.44
CA TRP A 193 8.24 5.00 2.59
C TRP A 193 9.68 5.32 2.96
N LYS A 194 10.58 5.43 1.97
CA LYS A 194 11.99 5.77 2.21
C LYS A 194 12.13 7.16 2.85
N TRP A 195 11.32 8.11 2.41
CA TRP A 195 11.27 9.43 3.00
C TRP A 195 10.72 9.39 4.43
N TYR A 196 9.63 8.66 4.67
CA TYR A 196 9.03 8.51 5.99
C TYR A 196 10.02 7.95 7.01
N ILE A 197 10.70 6.83 6.71
CA ILE A 197 11.67 6.24 7.63
C ILE A 197 12.88 7.16 7.81
N GLY A 198 13.33 7.85 6.76
CA GLY A 198 14.43 8.82 6.84
C GLY A 198 14.10 9.98 7.79
N MET A 199 12.90 10.55 7.71
CA MET A 199 12.45 11.61 8.62
C MET A 199 12.28 11.12 10.07
N THR A 200 11.74 9.91 10.25
CA THR A 200 11.60 9.30 11.58
C THR A 200 12.95 9.05 12.24
N LEU A 201 13.92 8.49 11.50
CA LEU A 201 15.28 8.30 12.01
C LEU A 201 16.00 9.63 12.23
N GLY A 202 15.77 10.61 11.37
CA GLY A 202 16.29 11.97 11.54
C GLY A 202 15.78 12.63 12.83
N LEU A 203 14.49 12.46 13.15
CA LEU A 203 13.90 12.96 14.40
C LEU A 203 14.50 12.27 15.62
N LEU A 204 14.66 10.94 15.60
CA LEU A 204 15.31 10.21 16.69
C LEU A 204 16.79 10.62 16.83
N GLY A 205 17.50 10.76 15.71
CA GLY A 205 18.89 11.24 15.70
C GLY A 205 19.03 12.66 16.24
N SER A 206 18.05 13.53 15.98
CA SER A 206 18.07 14.90 16.48
C SER A 206 18.01 14.98 18.01
N ILE A 207 17.30 14.05 18.66
CA ILE A 207 17.25 13.95 20.13
C ILE A 207 18.64 13.61 20.69
N LEU A 208 19.33 12.64 20.08
CA LEU A 208 20.69 12.31 20.50
C LEU A 208 21.67 13.46 20.23
N LEU A 209 21.53 14.13 19.09
CA LEU A 209 22.36 15.26 18.72
C LEU A 209 22.13 16.47 19.66
N MET A 210 20.91 16.67 20.14
CA MET A 210 20.57 17.73 21.09
C MET A 210 21.29 17.55 22.44
N LEU A 211 21.62 16.32 22.85
CA LEU A 211 22.39 16.05 24.06
C LEU A 211 23.87 16.45 23.92
N ILE A 212 24.41 16.48 22.70
CA ILE A 212 25.83 16.76 22.40
C ILE A 212 25.97 18.24 21.97
N ILE A 213 25.18 18.66 21.00
CA ILE A 213 25.20 20.02 20.40
C ILE A 213 23.75 20.52 20.30
N PRO A 214 23.23 21.20 21.34
CA PRO A 214 21.80 21.53 21.42
C PRO A 214 21.27 22.34 20.22
N ILE A 215 22.03 23.30 19.72
CA ILE A 215 21.62 24.17 18.61
C ILE A 215 21.49 23.35 17.32
N LEU A 216 22.43 22.47 17.06
CA LEU A 216 22.42 21.62 15.85
C LEU A 216 21.29 20.57 15.94
N GLY A 217 21.08 19.97 17.13
CA GLY A 217 19.98 19.06 17.38
C GLY A 217 18.62 19.71 17.14
N LEU A 218 18.44 20.95 17.61
CA LEU A 218 17.21 21.72 17.37
C LEU A 218 16.99 22.01 15.89
N LEU A 219 18.03 22.39 15.14
CA LEU A 219 17.96 22.63 13.71
C LEU A 219 17.54 21.36 12.94
N VAL A 220 18.15 20.22 13.26
CA VAL A 220 17.80 18.93 12.64
C VAL A 220 16.37 18.53 13.00
N ALA A 221 15.95 18.72 14.26
CA ALA A 221 14.57 18.46 14.70
C ALA A 221 13.55 19.29 13.90
N LEU A 222 13.83 20.58 13.69
CA LEU A 222 12.96 21.46 12.91
C LEU A 222 12.83 20.99 11.46
N VAL A 223 13.95 20.66 10.80
CA VAL A 223 13.95 20.19 9.42
C VAL A 223 13.19 18.86 9.28
N THR A 224 13.43 17.92 10.19
CA THR A 224 12.74 16.62 10.18
C THR A 224 11.26 16.74 10.51
N ALA A 225 10.86 17.65 11.42
CA ALA A 225 9.46 17.93 11.71
C ALA A 225 8.73 18.47 10.47
N ILE A 226 9.31 19.44 9.77
CA ILE A 226 8.75 19.95 8.51
C ILE A 226 8.68 18.82 7.46
N GLY A 227 9.73 18.02 7.35
CA GLY A 227 9.77 16.85 6.44
C GLY A 227 8.66 15.84 6.74
N THR A 228 8.38 15.56 8.02
CA THR A 228 7.31 14.66 8.44
C THR A 228 5.92 15.21 8.03
N ILE A 229 5.69 16.50 8.14
CA ILE A 229 4.45 17.14 7.68
C ILE A 229 4.31 16.97 6.16
N VAL A 230 5.37 17.19 5.39
CA VAL A 230 5.36 17.01 3.94
C VAL A 230 5.06 15.57 3.56
N VAL A 231 5.69 14.60 4.21
CA VAL A 231 5.44 13.16 3.99
C VAL A 231 3.99 12.80 4.29
N SER A 232 3.41 13.33 5.37
CA SER A 232 2.01 13.11 5.75
C SER A 232 1.05 13.65 4.69
N ILE A 233 1.31 14.85 4.18
CA ILE A 233 0.51 15.44 3.08
C ILE A 233 0.64 14.60 1.81
N LEU A 234 1.86 14.14 1.47
CA LEU A 234 2.08 13.29 0.30
C LEU A 234 1.37 11.94 0.45
N LYS A 235 1.38 11.31 1.63
CA LYS A 235 0.60 10.09 1.93
C LYS A 235 -0.87 10.30 1.59
N LEU A 236 -1.43 11.41 2.03
CA LEU A 236 -2.82 11.79 1.80
C LEU A 236 -3.13 11.98 0.30
N VAL A 237 -2.26 12.70 -0.41
CA VAL A 237 -2.40 12.92 -1.87
C VAL A 237 -2.28 11.60 -2.63
N TYR A 238 -1.35 10.73 -2.25
CA TYR A 238 -1.19 9.44 -2.92
C TYR A 238 -2.33 8.48 -2.61
N LEU A 239 -2.86 8.47 -1.39
CA LEU A 239 -4.05 7.69 -1.04
C LEU A 239 -5.27 8.15 -1.85
N TYR A 240 -5.49 9.47 -1.95
CA TYR A 240 -6.54 10.03 -2.81
C TYR A 240 -6.38 9.60 -4.27
N ARG A 241 -5.16 9.72 -4.83
CA ARG A 241 -4.88 9.32 -6.21
C ARG A 241 -5.09 7.84 -6.43
N THR A 242 -4.66 7.01 -5.49
CA THR A 242 -4.86 5.55 -5.52
C THR A 242 -6.35 5.22 -5.54
N ALA A 243 -7.12 5.78 -4.62
CA ALA A 243 -8.56 5.58 -4.57
C ALA A 243 -9.25 6.07 -5.86
N LYS A 244 -8.80 7.20 -6.42
CA LYS A 244 -9.32 7.75 -7.68
C LYS A 244 -9.02 6.83 -8.86
N VAL A 245 -7.77 6.37 -9.02
CA VAL A 245 -7.36 5.48 -10.10
C VAL A 245 -8.20 4.20 -10.09
N PHE A 246 -8.41 3.59 -8.93
CA PHE A 246 -9.24 2.39 -8.82
C PHE A 246 -10.72 2.66 -9.11
N ARG A 247 -11.28 3.79 -8.70
CA ARG A 247 -12.69 4.15 -8.99
C ARG A 247 -12.94 4.49 -10.46
N GLU A 248 -11.95 5.03 -11.15
CA GLU A 248 -12.04 5.41 -12.56
C GLU A 248 -11.56 4.30 -13.50
N TYR A 249 -11.02 3.20 -12.94
CA TYR A 249 -10.55 2.08 -13.76
C TYR A 249 -11.71 1.46 -14.53
N ARG A 250 -11.57 1.46 -15.85
CA ARG A 250 -12.50 0.79 -16.77
C ARG A 250 -11.71 -0.20 -17.61
N VAL A 251 -12.29 -1.38 -17.83
CA VAL A 251 -11.70 -2.35 -18.75
C VAL A 251 -11.58 -1.68 -20.13
N PRO A 252 -10.38 -1.66 -20.74
CA PRO A 252 -10.23 -1.20 -22.12
C PRO A 252 -11.14 -2.00 -23.03
N ALA A 253 -11.91 -1.31 -23.87
CA ALA A 253 -12.85 -1.94 -24.82
C ALA A 253 -12.12 -2.71 -25.95
#